data_cbd34998fa85ce7a9c7a8321b72a391d
#
_entry.id   cbd34998fa85ce7a9c7a8321b72a391d
#
_cell.length_a   1.000
_cell.length_b   1.000
_cell.length_c   1.000
_cell.angle_alpha   90.00
_cell.angle_beta   90.00
_cell.angle_gamma   90.00
#
_symmetry.space_group_name_H-M   'P 1'
#
loop_
_entity.id
_entity.type
_entity.pdbx_description
1 polymer ?
#
loop_
_entity_poly.entity_id
_entity_poly.type
_entity_poly.pdbx_seq_one_letter_code
_entity_poly.pdbx_strand_id
1 'polypeptide(L)'
;MQDILSDINEYCQNHSTIFDPLLLDIERATFLRTLAPRMLSGQLQGSLLTMISKIKQPKNILEIGTFTGYSAICLAHGLAPKGTLITIEYDAENALIASEFISSSVFADSIQLMVGDAKSIIPKLDIIFDLVFIDADKEAYSHYFDLVIDKCSTGALILADNVLWSGKILDETKDKKTSLIDEFNKKIHHDTRVENVILPVRDGINVIRKI
;
A
#
# COMPACT_ATOMS: atom_id res chain seq x y z
N MET A 1 1.20 28.32 3.18
CA MET A 1 2.00 27.07 3.19
C MET A 1 1.18 25.86 2.68
N GLN A 2 -0.08 25.69 3.08
CA GLN A 2 -0.96 24.62 2.57
C GLN A 2 -1.19 24.71 1.05
N ASP A 3 -1.39 25.92 0.51
CA ASP A 3 -1.61 26.12 -0.93
C ASP A 3 -0.40 25.70 -1.77
N ILE A 4 0.82 26.03 -1.34
CA ILE A 4 2.06 25.67 -2.07
C ILE A 4 2.25 24.15 -2.14
N LEU A 5 1.94 23.39 -1.09
CA LEU A 5 2.04 21.94 -1.10
C LEU A 5 1.00 21.31 -2.03
N SER A 6 -0.21 21.90 -2.10
CA SER A 6 -1.24 21.48 -3.04
C SER A 6 -0.79 21.68 -4.48
N ASP A 7 -0.25 22.88 -4.80
CA ASP A 7 0.23 23.24 -6.13
C ASP A 7 1.40 22.34 -6.56
N ILE A 8 2.32 22.04 -5.65
CA ILE A 8 3.43 21.11 -5.90
C ILE A 8 2.90 19.69 -6.19
N ASN A 9 1.92 19.21 -5.42
CA ASN A 9 1.32 17.90 -5.66
C ASN A 9 0.63 17.84 -7.03
N GLU A 10 -0.12 18.87 -7.40
CA GLU A 10 -0.76 18.96 -8.71
C GLU A 10 0.30 18.99 -9.83
N TYR A 11 1.36 19.77 -9.68
CA TYR A 11 2.46 19.77 -10.64
C TYR A 11 3.08 18.38 -10.79
N CYS A 12 3.36 17.69 -9.67
CA CYS A 12 3.91 16.34 -9.69
C CYS A 12 2.98 15.35 -10.38
N GLN A 13 1.67 15.42 -10.12
CA GLN A 13 0.68 14.57 -10.80
C GLN A 13 0.67 14.81 -12.32
N ASN A 14 0.63 16.08 -12.73
CA ASN A 14 0.58 16.47 -14.13
C ASN A 14 1.87 16.11 -14.91
N HIS A 15 2.97 15.87 -14.20
CA HIS A 15 4.28 15.50 -14.78
C HIS A 15 4.69 14.06 -14.46
N SER A 16 3.76 13.24 -13.95
CA SER A 16 3.98 11.81 -13.68
C SER A 16 3.19 10.94 -14.65
N THR A 17 3.75 9.78 -15.00
CA THR A 17 3.12 8.84 -15.93
C THR A 17 1.89 8.19 -15.32
N ILE A 18 0.78 8.14 -16.04
CA ILE A 18 -0.35 7.27 -15.77
C ILE A 18 -0.05 5.93 -16.45
N PHE A 19 0.15 4.87 -15.67
CA PHE A 19 0.60 3.58 -16.22
C PHE A 19 -0.53 2.73 -16.81
N ASP A 20 -1.78 2.96 -16.37
CA ASP A 20 -2.92 2.16 -16.80
C ASP A 20 -4.20 3.02 -16.87
N PRO A 21 -4.89 3.08 -18.03
CA PRO A 21 -6.17 3.78 -18.13
C PRO A 21 -7.25 3.26 -17.18
N LEU A 22 -7.22 1.98 -16.81
CA LEU A 22 -8.15 1.36 -15.85
C LEU A 22 -8.16 2.07 -14.49
N LEU A 23 -7.04 2.70 -14.10
CA LEU A 23 -6.94 3.45 -12.85
C LEU A 23 -7.90 4.63 -12.78
N LEU A 24 -8.23 5.26 -13.92
CA LEU A 24 -9.21 6.35 -13.98
C LEU A 24 -10.64 5.82 -13.76
N ASP A 25 -10.94 4.63 -14.27
CA ASP A 25 -12.25 4.00 -14.08
C ASP A 25 -12.41 3.55 -12.60
N ILE A 26 -11.35 3.00 -11.99
CA ILE A 26 -11.33 2.66 -10.56
C ILE A 26 -11.55 3.92 -9.71
N GLU A 27 -10.84 4.99 -10.00
CA GLU A 27 -10.99 6.26 -9.28
C GLU A 27 -12.44 6.76 -9.38
N ARG A 28 -12.99 6.83 -10.58
CA ARG A 28 -14.38 7.26 -10.80
C ARG A 28 -15.37 6.37 -10.04
N ALA A 29 -15.22 5.05 -10.12
CA ALA A 29 -16.09 4.12 -9.41
C ALA A 29 -15.97 4.28 -7.89
N THR A 30 -14.77 4.50 -7.38
CA THR A 30 -14.52 4.74 -5.95
C THR A 30 -15.28 5.97 -5.45
N PHE A 31 -15.24 7.08 -6.20
CA PHE A 31 -15.98 8.29 -5.85
C PHE A 31 -17.51 8.11 -5.91
N LEU A 32 -18.01 7.26 -6.79
CA LEU A 32 -19.45 7.04 -6.97
C LEU A 32 -20.04 5.96 -6.07
N ARG A 33 -19.22 4.99 -5.61
CA ARG A 33 -19.73 3.75 -5.00
C ARG A 33 -19.27 3.54 -3.55
N THR A 34 -18.33 4.36 -3.02
CA THR A 34 -17.82 4.20 -1.67
C THR A 34 -18.12 5.41 -0.78
N LEU A 35 -18.19 5.17 0.54
CA LEU A 35 -18.43 6.24 1.53
C LEU A 35 -17.15 7.05 1.86
N ALA A 36 -15.98 6.52 1.54
CA ALA A 36 -14.69 7.12 1.89
C ALA A 36 -13.72 7.22 0.69
N PRO A 37 -14.11 7.88 -0.42
CA PRO A 37 -13.31 7.90 -1.67
C PRO A 37 -11.91 8.49 -1.50
N ARG A 38 -11.71 9.30 -0.45
CA ARG A 38 -10.39 9.89 -0.12
C ARG A 38 -9.35 8.88 0.34
N MET A 39 -9.77 7.62 0.64
CA MET A 39 -8.85 6.53 0.99
C MET A 39 -8.07 6.02 -0.23
N LEU A 40 -8.49 6.36 -1.45
CA LEU A 40 -7.79 5.95 -2.66
C LEU A 40 -6.36 6.50 -2.68
N SER A 41 -5.40 5.67 -3.08
CA SER A 41 -3.98 6.05 -3.20
C SER A 41 -3.76 7.23 -4.17
N GLY A 42 -4.53 7.29 -5.26
CA GLY A 42 -4.45 8.35 -6.25
C GLY A 42 -3.20 8.28 -7.15
N GLN A 43 -3.15 9.16 -8.17
CA GLN A 43 -2.19 9.06 -9.27
C GLN A 43 -0.72 9.09 -8.84
N LEU A 44 -0.32 10.07 -8.03
CA LEU A 44 1.10 10.24 -7.66
C LEU A 44 1.64 9.03 -6.89
N GLN A 45 0.89 8.57 -5.90
CA GLN A 45 1.27 7.41 -5.11
C GLN A 45 1.18 6.12 -5.94
N GLY A 46 0.14 5.95 -6.75
CA GLY A 46 0.02 4.82 -7.66
C GLY A 46 1.20 4.73 -8.64
N SER A 47 1.64 5.87 -9.19
CA SER A 47 2.83 5.94 -10.05
C SER A 47 4.09 5.54 -9.30
N LEU A 48 4.25 5.98 -8.05
CA LEU A 48 5.38 5.59 -7.20
C LEU A 48 5.36 4.08 -6.90
N LEU A 49 4.21 3.51 -6.51
CA LEU A 49 4.06 2.08 -6.26
C LEU A 49 4.38 1.26 -7.50
N THR A 50 3.88 1.68 -8.66
CA THR A 50 4.19 1.06 -9.95
C THR A 50 5.69 1.11 -10.25
N MET A 51 6.34 2.25 -10.06
CA MET A 51 7.76 2.41 -10.31
C MET A 51 8.61 1.54 -9.39
N ILE A 52 8.30 1.54 -8.08
CA ILE A 52 8.98 0.68 -7.09
C ILE A 52 8.82 -0.79 -7.47
N SER A 53 7.60 -1.22 -7.80
CA SER A 53 7.33 -2.60 -8.21
C SER A 53 8.10 -2.97 -9.48
N LYS A 54 8.14 -2.11 -10.51
CA LYS A 54 8.91 -2.33 -11.74
C LYS A 54 10.41 -2.41 -11.52
N ILE A 55 10.96 -1.60 -10.60
CA ILE A 55 12.38 -1.65 -10.23
C ILE A 55 12.69 -2.94 -9.46
N LYS A 56 11.82 -3.32 -8.53
CA LYS A 56 12.00 -4.51 -7.67
C LYS A 56 11.77 -5.80 -8.45
N GLN A 57 10.84 -5.83 -9.41
CA GLN A 57 10.41 -7.02 -10.15
C GLN A 57 10.05 -8.20 -9.23
N PRO A 58 9.12 -8.02 -8.29
CA PRO A 58 8.81 -9.04 -7.30
C PRO A 58 8.14 -10.25 -7.95
N LYS A 59 8.46 -11.45 -7.45
CA LYS A 59 7.74 -12.67 -7.81
C LYS A 59 6.45 -12.80 -6.99
N ASN A 60 6.51 -12.44 -5.71
CA ASN A 60 5.36 -12.51 -4.82
C ASN A 60 5.15 -11.17 -4.12
N ILE A 61 3.96 -10.60 -4.28
CA ILE A 61 3.53 -9.38 -3.61
C ILE A 61 2.43 -9.72 -2.61
N LEU A 62 2.48 -9.11 -1.44
CA LEU A 62 1.37 -9.07 -0.48
C LEU A 62 0.89 -7.62 -0.33
N GLU A 63 -0.42 -7.42 -0.45
CA GLU A 63 -1.06 -6.16 -0.12
C GLU A 63 -2.05 -6.37 1.03
N ILE A 64 -1.99 -5.49 2.04
CA ILE A 64 -2.90 -5.48 3.19
C ILE A 64 -3.72 -4.20 3.11
N GLY A 65 -4.99 -4.32 2.73
CA GLY A 65 -5.89 -3.22 2.39
C GLY A 65 -6.00 -3.03 0.88
N THR A 66 -6.96 -3.73 0.26
CA THR A 66 -7.22 -3.65 -1.20
C THR A 66 -8.05 -2.42 -1.56
N PHE A 67 -9.03 -2.08 -0.68
CA PHE A 67 -10.07 -1.10 -0.95
C PHE A 67 -10.77 -1.41 -2.28
N THR A 68 -10.64 -0.55 -3.29
CA THR A 68 -11.26 -0.73 -4.62
C THR A 68 -10.30 -1.30 -5.68
N GLY A 69 -9.09 -1.73 -5.28
CA GLY A 69 -8.13 -2.42 -6.15
C GLY A 69 -7.11 -1.52 -6.86
N TYR A 70 -7.11 -0.21 -6.60
CA TYR A 70 -6.24 0.74 -7.28
C TYR A 70 -4.75 0.42 -7.11
N SER A 71 -4.30 0.29 -5.87
CA SER A 71 -2.90 -0.02 -5.53
C SER A 71 -2.51 -1.43 -5.97
N ALA A 72 -3.42 -2.40 -5.90
CA ALA A 72 -3.19 -3.76 -6.41
C ALA A 72 -2.83 -3.75 -7.90
N ILE A 73 -3.58 -3.01 -8.74
CA ILE A 73 -3.27 -2.85 -10.16
C ILE A 73 -1.92 -2.15 -10.35
N CYS A 74 -1.64 -1.06 -9.59
CA CYS A 74 -0.36 -0.36 -9.65
C CYS A 74 0.83 -1.28 -9.35
N LEU A 75 0.72 -2.08 -8.29
CA LEU A 75 1.77 -3.02 -7.88
C LEU A 75 1.95 -4.18 -8.88
N ALA A 76 0.85 -4.67 -9.47
CA ALA A 76 0.89 -5.77 -10.42
C ALA A 76 1.69 -5.45 -11.69
N HIS A 77 1.79 -4.17 -12.09
CA HIS A 77 2.60 -3.74 -13.23
C HIS A 77 4.10 -4.09 -13.15
N GLY A 78 4.62 -4.34 -11.95
CA GLY A 78 6.02 -4.71 -11.74
C GLY A 78 6.25 -6.21 -11.49
N LEU A 79 5.20 -7.03 -11.48
CA LEU A 79 5.34 -8.46 -11.25
C LEU A 79 6.32 -9.09 -12.24
N ALA A 80 7.22 -9.92 -11.74
CA ALA A 80 8.05 -10.77 -12.55
C ALA A 80 7.19 -11.78 -13.36
N PRO A 81 7.68 -12.34 -14.47
CA PRO A 81 6.94 -13.36 -15.20
C PRO A 81 6.47 -14.50 -14.30
N LYS A 82 5.17 -14.83 -14.37
CA LYS A 82 4.49 -15.82 -13.50
C LYS A 82 4.48 -15.43 -12.02
N GLY A 83 4.68 -14.14 -11.70
CA GLY A 83 4.54 -13.62 -10.36
C GLY A 83 3.07 -13.54 -9.93
N THR A 84 2.84 -13.47 -8.63
CA THR A 84 1.51 -13.40 -8.03
C THR A 84 1.43 -12.25 -7.03
N LEU A 85 0.31 -11.55 -7.03
CA LEU A 85 -0.05 -10.58 -6.01
C LEU A 85 -1.23 -11.12 -5.20
N ILE A 86 -1.05 -11.27 -3.89
CA ILE A 86 -2.14 -11.54 -2.95
C ILE A 86 -2.53 -10.21 -2.33
N THR A 87 -3.81 -9.85 -2.43
CA THR A 87 -4.37 -8.66 -1.78
C THR A 87 -5.48 -9.05 -0.83
N ILE A 88 -5.52 -8.44 0.36
CA ILE A 88 -6.45 -8.79 1.41
C ILE A 88 -7.32 -7.58 1.72
N GLU A 89 -8.65 -7.77 1.62
CA GLU A 89 -9.65 -6.77 1.97
C GLU A 89 -10.54 -7.27 3.11
N TYR A 90 -10.74 -6.42 4.11
CA TYR A 90 -11.61 -6.76 5.24
C TYR A 90 -13.08 -6.55 4.91
N ASP A 91 -13.41 -5.49 4.17
CA ASP A 91 -14.75 -5.09 3.81
C ASP A 91 -15.23 -5.82 2.53
N ALA A 92 -16.29 -6.61 2.64
CA ALA A 92 -16.81 -7.39 1.52
C ALA A 92 -17.41 -6.51 0.41
N GLU A 93 -17.94 -5.31 0.71
CA GLU A 93 -18.50 -4.40 -0.30
C GLU A 93 -17.36 -3.77 -1.13
N ASN A 94 -16.28 -3.34 -0.49
CA ASN A 94 -15.08 -2.85 -1.18
C ASN A 94 -14.45 -3.98 -2.02
N ALA A 95 -14.38 -5.18 -1.46
CA ALA A 95 -13.84 -6.35 -2.17
C ALA A 95 -14.63 -6.69 -3.44
N LEU A 96 -15.95 -6.52 -3.45
CA LEU A 96 -16.76 -6.69 -4.66
C LEU A 96 -16.35 -5.70 -5.76
N ILE A 97 -16.16 -4.42 -5.41
CA ILE A 97 -15.72 -3.40 -6.36
C ILE A 97 -14.32 -3.75 -6.88
N ALA A 98 -13.39 -4.10 -6.00
CA ALA A 98 -12.04 -4.50 -6.37
C ALA A 98 -12.02 -5.71 -7.31
N SER A 99 -12.87 -6.72 -7.02
CA SER A 99 -12.99 -7.94 -7.85
C SER A 99 -13.44 -7.64 -9.28
N GLU A 100 -14.38 -6.70 -9.48
CA GLU A 100 -14.83 -6.27 -10.81
C GLU A 100 -13.64 -5.71 -11.64
N PHE A 101 -12.85 -4.82 -11.06
CA PHE A 101 -11.71 -4.20 -11.75
C PHE A 101 -10.53 -5.17 -11.93
N ILE A 102 -10.22 -5.97 -10.92
CA ILE A 102 -9.17 -7.00 -11.04
C ILE A 102 -9.52 -7.97 -12.18
N SER A 103 -10.77 -8.45 -12.24
CA SER A 103 -11.22 -9.38 -13.27
C SER A 103 -11.21 -8.78 -14.69
N SER A 104 -11.38 -7.47 -14.83
CA SER A 104 -11.31 -6.77 -16.11
C SER A 104 -9.91 -6.35 -16.52
N SER A 105 -8.94 -6.47 -15.63
CA SER A 105 -7.55 -6.07 -15.87
C SER A 105 -6.76 -7.15 -16.62
N VAL A 106 -5.64 -6.76 -17.21
CA VAL A 106 -4.67 -7.70 -17.79
C VAL A 106 -3.96 -8.57 -16.71
N PHE A 107 -4.19 -8.28 -15.44
CA PHE A 107 -3.61 -8.98 -14.29
C PHE A 107 -4.59 -9.94 -13.60
N ALA A 108 -5.75 -10.22 -14.20
CA ALA A 108 -6.79 -11.06 -13.60
C ALA A 108 -6.27 -12.41 -13.09
N ASP A 109 -5.38 -13.05 -13.84
CA ASP A 109 -4.78 -14.35 -13.47
C ASP A 109 -3.61 -14.23 -12.48
N SER A 110 -3.11 -13.01 -12.23
CA SER A 110 -1.94 -12.76 -11.38
C SER A 110 -2.31 -12.17 -10.01
N ILE A 111 -3.52 -11.63 -9.87
CA ILE A 111 -3.99 -11.02 -8.62
C ILE A 111 -5.00 -11.95 -7.94
N GLN A 112 -4.70 -12.34 -6.71
CA GLN A 112 -5.58 -13.12 -5.85
C GLN A 112 -6.15 -12.22 -4.75
N LEU A 113 -7.43 -11.88 -4.84
CA LEU A 113 -8.15 -11.16 -3.79
C LEU A 113 -8.66 -12.13 -2.73
N MET A 114 -8.33 -11.86 -1.48
CA MET A 114 -8.82 -12.60 -0.31
C MET A 114 -9.65 -11.68 0.58
N VAL A 115 -10.85 -12.11 0.96
CA VAL A 115 -11.74 -11.33 1.82
C VAL A 115 -11.64 -11.82 3.26
N GLY A 116 -11.33 -10.91 4.20
CA GLY A 116 -11.28 -11.22 5.62
C GLY A 116 -10.20 -10.47 6.40
N ASP A 117 -10.02 -10.86 7.65
CA ASP A 117 -9.01 -10.26 8.53
C ASP A 117 -7.59 -10.72 8.16
N ALA A 118 -6.76 -9.77 7.74
CA ALA A 118 -5.37 -10.02 7.38
C ALA A 118 -4.57 -10.69 8.51
N LYS A 119 -4.87 -10.37 9.78
CA LYS A 119 -4.25 -11.00 10.95
C LYS A 119 -4.49 -12.51 11.02
N SER A 120 -5.63 -12.97 10.48
CA SER A 120 -6.01 -14.38 10.44
C SER A 120 -5.58 -15.08 9.14
N ILE A 121 -5.43 -14.33 8.04
CA ILE A 121 -5.07 -14.84 6.72
C ILE A 121 -3.56 -14.99 6.57
N ILE A 122 -2.79 -13.95 6.88
CA ILE A 122 -1.32 -13.93 6.68
C ILE A 122 -0.60 -15.12 7.30
N PRO A 123 -0.90 -15.55 8.54
CA PRO A 123 -0.21 -16.71 9.13
C PRO A 123 -0.36 -18.01 8.33
N LYS A 124 -1.47 -18.15 7.58
CA LYS A 124 -1.79 -19.36 6.80
C LYS A 124 -1.16 -19.37 5.40
N LEU A 125 -0.59 -18.24 4.96
CA LEU A 125 0.08 -18.15 3.67
C LEU A 125 1.46 -18.79 3.77
N ASP A 126 1.70 -19.85 3.02
CA ASP A 126 3.01 -20.52 2.91
C ASP A 126 3.75 -19.99 1.68
N ILE A 127 4.05 -18.68 1.71
CA ILE A 127 4.66 -17.93 0.61
C ILE A 127 5.70 -16.98 1.19
N ILE A 128 6.83 -16.85 0.49
CA ILE A 128 7.84 -15.81 0.78
C ILE A 128 7.61 -14.64 -0.16
N PHE A 129 7.51 -13.44 0.40
CA PHE A 129 7.22 -12.20 -0.32
C PHE A 129 8.47 -11.40 -0.64
N ASP A 130 8.48 -10.75 -1.79
CA ASP A 130 9.54 -9.84 -2.25
C ASP A 130 9.15 -8.38 -2.10
N LEU A 131 7.85 -8.11 -2.08
CA LEU A 131 7.26 -6.80 -1.87
C LEU A 131 5.99 -6.93 -1.04
N VAL A 132 5.87 -6.10 -0.01
CA VAL A 132 4.67 -5.99 0.83
C VAL A 132 4.20 -4.55 0.83
N PHE A 133 2.89 -4.33 0.69
CA PHE A 133 2.27 -3.01 0.86
C PHE A 133 1.26 -3.07 2.01
N ILE A 134 1.40 -2.15 2.97
CA ILE A 134 0.54 -2.07 4.15
C ILE A 134 -0.22 -0.75 4.09
N ASP A 135 -1.52 -0.82 3.79
CA ASP A 135 -2.44 0.32 3.78
C ASP A 135 -3.82 -0.10 4.33
N ALA A 136 -3.84 -0.53 5.57
CA ALA A 136 -5.05 -1.00 6.26
C ALA A 136 -5.25 -0.26 7.59
N ASP A 137 -5.84 -0.93 8.59
CA ASP A 137 -6.03 -0.35 9.93
C ASP A 137 -4.70 0.04 10.58
N LYS A 138 -4.53 1.33 10.82
CA LYS A 138 -3.30 1.93 11.35
C LYS A 138 -2.97 1.47 12.78
N GLU A 139 -3.98 1.07 13.55
CA GLU A 139 -3.77 0.53 14.90
C GLU A 139 -3.06 -0.84 14.87
N ALA A 140 -3.11 -1.54 13.73
CA ALA A 140 -2.52 -2.87 13.57
C ALA A 140 -1.16 -2.88 12.84
N TYR A 141 -0.60 -1.74 12.46
CA TYR A 141 0.63 -1.66 11.65
C TYR A 141 1.81 -2.42 12.24
N SER A 142 2.10 -2.24 13.53
CA SER A 142 3.16 -2.99 14.20
C SER A 142 2.94 -4.49 14.15
N HIS A 143 1.68 -4.93 14.26
CA HIS A 143 1.32 -6.34 14.19
C HIS A 143 1.42 -6.89 12.77
N TYR A 144 0.97 -6.13 11.74
CA TYR A 144 1.16 -6.53 10.35
C TYR A 144 2.63 -6.69 10.00
N PHE A 145 3.48 -5.75 10.42
CA PHE A 145 4.93 -5.87 10.24
C PHE A 145 5.48 -7.16 10.86
N ASP A 146 5.12 -7.47 12.11
CA ASP A 146 5.58 -8.68 12.79
C ASP A 146 5.13 -9.96 12.06
N LEU A 147 3.92 -9.97 11.49
CA LEU A 147 3.41 -11.11 10.74
C LEU A 147 4.14 -11.32 9.40
N VAL A 148 4.62 -10.25 8.76
CA VAL A 148 5.17 -10.35 7.40
C VAL A 148 6.69 -10.41 7.37
N ILE A 149 7.41 -9.86 8.36
CA ILE A 149 8.87 -9.75 8.29
C ILE A 149 9.57 -11.10 8.13
N ASP A 150 9.08 -12.15 8.80
CA ASP A 150 9.66 -13.48 8.70
C ASP A 150 9.24 -14.20 7.41
N LYS A 151 8.18 -13.71 6.73
CA LYS A 151 7.73 -14.19 5.43
C LYS A 151 8.30 -13.38 4.26
N CYS A 152 9.22 -12.46 4.50
CA CYS A 152 9.91 -11.69 3.48
C CYS A 152 11.27 -12.29 3.15
N SER A 153 11.65 -12.27 1.86
CA SER A 153 13.01 -12.62 1.43
C SER A 153 14.02 -11.53 1.85
N THR A 154 15.31 -11.89 1.97
CA THR A 154 16.37 -10.87 2.09
C THR A 154 16.31 -9.91 0.90
N GLY A 155 16.38 -8.61 1.17
CA GLY A 155 16.20 -7.55 0.17
C GLY A 155 14.73 -7.31 -0.24
N ALA A 156 13.76 -7.95 0.41
CA ALA A 156 12.35 -7.61 0.21
C ALA A 156 12.07 -6.17 0.66
N LEU A 157 11.11 -5.54 -0.01
CA LEU A 157 10.61 -4.21 0.37
C LEU A 157 9.26 -4.34 1.08
N ILE A 158 9.10 -3.60 2.15
CA ILE A 158 7.81 -3.39 2.84
C ILE A 158 7.52 -1.89 2.76
N LEU A 159 6.39 -1.54 2.16
CA LEU A 159 5.93 -0.16 2.02
C LEU A 159 4.75 0.03 2.97
N ALA A 160 4.87 0.94 3.94
CA ALA A 160 3.77 1.27 4.85
C ALA A 160 3.29 2.70 4.57
N ASP A 161 1.99 2.84 4.26
CA ASP A 161 1.37 4.11 3.89
C ASP A 161 0.86 4.91 5.10
N ASN A 162 0.69 6.23 4.91
CA ASN A 162 0.14 7.20 5.86
C ASN A 162 0.90 7.28 7.20
N VAL A 163 2.21 7.09 7.15
CA VAL A 163 3.05 7.08 8.37
C VAL A 163 3.36 8.47 8.93
N LEU A 164 2.99 9.54 8.22
CA LEU A 164 3.08 10.93 8.71
C LEU A 164 1.76 11.44 9.30
N TRP A 165 0.65 10.76 9.02
CA TRP A 165 -0.67 10.97 9.61
C TRP A 165 -1.12 12.44 9.60
N SER A 166 -1.12 13.05 8.42
CA SER A 166 -1.45 14.48 8.18
C SER A 166 -0.61 15.45 9.04
N GLY A 167 0.65 15.06 9.32
CA GLY A 167 1.56 15.83 10.14
C GLY A 167 1.33 15.71 11.65
N LYS A 168 0.28 15.02 12.10
CA LYS A 168 -0.04 14.87 13.53
C LYS A 168 1.03 14.16 14.34
N ILE A 169 1.92 13.40 13.68
CA ILE A 169 3.08 12.81 14.36
C ILE A 169 4.02 13.84 15.00
N LEU A 170 3.93 15.13 14.58
CA LEU A 170 4.70 16.25 15.13
C LEU A 170 4.02 16.92 16.31
N ASP A 171 2.74 16.58 16.60
CA ASP A 171 2.00 17.18 17.70
C ASP A 171 2.61 16.78 19.06
N GLU A 172 2.67 17.73 20.01
CA GLU A 172 3.14 17.45 21.37
C GLU A 172 2.20 16.47 22.10
N THR A 173 0.87 16.64 21.87
CA THR A 173 -0.14 15.74 22.44
C THR A 173 -0.77 14.92 21.30
N LYS A 174 -0.55 13.62 21.33
CA LYS A 174 -1.00 12.69 20.30
C LYS A 174 -2.23 11.92 20.76
N ASP A 175 -3.22 11.79 19.87
CA ASP A 175 -4.30 10.82 20.08
C ASP A 175 -3.77 9.37 19.98
N LYS A 176 -4.61 8.38 20.31
CA LYS A 176 -4.23 6.97 20.32
C LYS A 176 -3.68 6.51 18.97
N LYS A 177 -4.35 6.86 17.85
CA LYS A 177 -3.92 6.44 16.51
C LYS A 177 -2.58 7.07 16.12
N THR A 178 -2.44 8.36 16.37
CA THR A 178 -1.19 9.08 16.13
C THR A 178 -0.03 8.47 16.91
N SER A 179 -0.26 8.14 18.19
CA SER A 179 0.76 7.49 19.04
C SER A 179 1.18 6.13 18.47
N LEU A 180 0.22 5.30 18.04
CA LEU A 180 0.52 3.98 17.48
C LEU A 180 1.31 4.04 16.16
N ILE A 181 1.03 5.03 15.30
CA ILE A 181 1.81 5.26 14.08
C ILE A 181 3.23 5.74 14.41
N ASP A 182 3.37 6.67 15.35
CA ASP A 182 4.68 7.15 15.82
C ASP A 182 5.50 6.01 16.46
N GLU A 183 4.86 5.17 17.25
CA GLU A 183 5.46 3.95 17.83
C GLU A 183 5.88 2.96 16.73
N PHE A 184 5.06 2.76 15.71
CA PHE A 184 5.42 1.95 14.55
C PHE A 184 6.66 2.49 13.84
N ASN A 185 6.71 3.80 13.54
CA ASN A 185 7.87 4.42 12.90
C ASN A 185 9.14 4.24 13.75
N LYS A 186 9.04 4.42 15.07
CA LYS A 186 10.16 4.20 16.02
C LYS A 186 10.57 2.74 16.05
N LYS A 187 9.61 1.80 16.08
CA LYS A 187 9.87 0.37 16.05
C LYS A 187 10.69 -0.02 14.82
N ILE A 188 10.25 0.42 13.63
CA ILE A 188 10.95 0.14 12.37
C ILE A 188 12.37 0.72 12.40
N HIS A 189 12.54 1.97 12.83
CA HIS A 189 13.84 2.62 12.90
C HIS A 189 14.85 1.89 13.80
N HIS A 190 14.38 1.20 14.85
CA HIS A 190 15.25 0.46 15.78
C HIS A 190 15.34 -1.04 15.48
N ASP A 191 14.60 -1.56 14.50
CA ASP A 191 14.61 -2.99 14.17
C ASP A 191 15.86 -3.33 13.35
N THR A 192 16.76 -4.13 13.90
CA THR A 192 18.03 -4.51 13.27
C THR A 192 17.89 -5.45 12.08
N ARG A 193 16.70 -5.96 11.80
CA ARG A 193 16.42 -6.82 10.65
C ARG A 193 16.15 -6.05 9.37
N VAL A 194 16.03 -4.72 9.49
CA VAL A 194 15.63 -3.86 8.37
C VAL A 194 16.42 -2.56 8.34
N GLU A 195 16.44 -1.92 7.19
CA GLU A 195 16.80 -0.51 7.01
C GLU A 195 15.60 0.23 6.41
N ASN A 196 15.43 1.51 6.71
CA ASN A 196 14.24 2.24 6.25
C ASN A 196 14.51 3.70 5.91
N VAL A 197 13.61 4.25 5.08
CA VAL A 197 13.49 5.68 4.83
C VAL A 197 12.02 6.08 4.75
N ILE A 198 11.65 7.20 5.37
CA ILE A 198 10.31 7.77 5.25
C ILE A 198 10.33 8.82 4.15
N LEU A 199 9.49 8.62 3.12
CA LEU A 199 9.30 9.56 2.03
C LEU A 199 8.06 10.41 2.29
N PRO A 200 8.14 11.75 2.24
CA PRO A 200 6.98 12.62 2.46
C PRO A 200 6.12 12.77 1.20
N VAL A 201 5.70 11.64 0.62
CA VAL A 201 4.77 11.59 -0.50
C VAL A 201 3.37 11.42 0.07
N ARG A 202 2.46 12.34 -0.27
CA ARG A 202 1.11 12.41 0.32
C ARG A 202 1.17 12.42 1.85
N ASP A 203 0.66 11.37 2.49
CA ASP A 203 0.63 11.23 3.96
C ASP A 203 1.81 10.39 4.50
N GLY A 204 2.87 10.26 3.71
CA GLY A 204 4.12 9.60 4.05
C GLY A 204 4.13 8.11 3.81
N ILE A 205 5.17 7.63 3.13
CA ILE A 205 5.42 6.20 2.91
C ILE A 205 6.73 5.82 3.59
N ASN A 206 6.69 4.86 4.51
CA ASN A 206 7.89 4.24 5.07
C ASN A 206 8.31 3.10 4.14
N VAL A 207 9.44 3.30 3.46
CA VAL A 207 10.08 2.29 2.61
C VAL A 207 11.06 1.53 3.46
N ILE A 208 10.78 0.26 3.70
CA ILE A 208 11.50 -0.63 4.61
C ILE A 208 12.09 -1.77 3.78
N ARG A 209 13.38 -2.03 3.96
CA ARG A 209 14.07 -3.12 3.26
C ARG A 209 14.57 -4.15 4.28
N LYS A 210 14.25 -5.43 4.08
CA LYS A 210 14.79 -6.52 4.88
C LYS A 210 16.26 -6.75 4.54
N ILE A 211 17.11 -6.82 5.57
CA ILE A 211 18.55 -7.08 5.46
C ILE A 211 18.83 -8.58 5.30
#